data_705cb43bc6df415b928d25a3a2ac57bd
#
_entry.id   705cb43bc6df415b928d25a3a2ac57bd
#
_cell.length_a   1.000
_cell.length_b   1.000
_cell.length_c   1.000
_cell.angle_alpha   90.00
_cell.angle_beta   90.00
_cell.angle_gamma   90.00
#
_symmetry.space_group_name_H-M   'P 1'
#
loop_
_entity.id
_entity.type
_entity.pdbx_description
1 polymer ?
#
loop_
_entity_poly.entity_id
_entity_poly.type
_entity_poly.pdbx_seq_one_letter_code
_entity_poly.pdbx_strand_id
1 'polypeptide(L)'
;NDWTFDFIGTQSDDGSYPAFSNENFDIDHEGRTGWTSGEILNGLGDWLNQTGSADIVLLSSPGGNDALQNLPYNQAISNINAIIDILQANNPTVKIIIEQLAPGRSDIMTPQLSSFFNQLQQDIPGIASNQTDSLSQVLVVDMLSGFGDNLLADEVHYNELGADFIAAQYYTVLTTVLDQ
;
A
#
# COMPACT_ATOMS: atom_id res chain seq x y z
N ASN A 1 -7.04 22.06 8.66
CA ASN A 1 -8.25 21.43 8.09
C ASN A 1 -8.59 20.26 9.00
N ASP A 2 -9.83 20.19 9.47
CA ASP A 2 -10.32 19.10 10.29
C ASP A 2 -10.94 18.07 9.32
N TRP A 3 -10.12 17.13 8.81
CA TRP A 3 -10.62 16.00 8.04
C TRP A 3 -11.11 14.92 9.00
N THR A 4 -12.23 14.30 8.67
CA THR A 4 -12.73 13.09 9.32
C THR A 4 -12.57 11.92 8.37
N PHE A 5 -12.11 10.80 8.88
CA PHE A 5 -11.92 9.55 8.14
C PHE A 5 -12.73 8.44 8.80
N ASP A 6 -13.19 7.52 7.99
CA ASP A 6 -13.76 6.23 8.35
C ASP A 6 -12.89 5.19 7.65
N PHE A 7 -12.06 4.45 8.42
CA PHE A 7 -11.30 3.35 7.86
C PHE A 7 -12.23 2.16 7.68
N ILE A 8 -12.19 1.56 6.51
CA ILE A 8 -13.02 0.40 6.18
C ILE A 8 -12.17 -0.82 5.91
N GLY A 9 -12.68 -1.99 6.27
CA GLY A 9 -12.03 -3.26 6.03
C GLY A 9 -12.74 -4.40 6.70
N THR A 10 -12.40 -5.63 6.34
CA THR A 10 -12.93 -6.85 6.96
C THR A 10 -12.06 -7.35 8.10
N GLN A 11 -10.96 -6.65 8.38
CA GLN A 11 -10.06 -6.87 9.51
C GLN A 11 -10.17 -5.73 10.50
N SER A 12 -9.83 -6.00 11.76
CA SER A 12 -9.70 -4.98 12.80
C SER A 12 -8.46 -5.27 13.66
N ASP A 13 -7.81 -4.22 14.13
CA ASP A 13 -6.66 -4.34 15.01
C ASP A 13 -7.11 -4.48 16.47
N ASP A 14 -6.47 -5.40 17.22
CA ASP A 14 -6.68 -5.58 18.67
C ASP A 14 -5.86 -4.58 19.52
N GLY A 15 -5.12 -3.68 18.89
CA GLY A 15 -4.26 -2.70 19.54
C GLY A 15 -5.05 -1.71 20.41
N SER A 16 -4.39 -1.21 21.45
CA SER A 16 -4.91 -0.10 22.25
C SER A 16 -4.18 1.17 21.85
N TYR A 17 -4.90 2.08 21.22
CA TYR A 17 -4.35 3.34 20.73
C TYR A 17 -4.82 4.50 21.63
N PRO A 18 -3.95 5.50 21.87
CA PRO A 18 -4.36 6.71 22.57
C PRO A 18 -5.39 7.48 21.73
N ALA A 19 -6.41 8.01 22.39
CA ALA A 19 -7.36 8.90 21.72
C ALA A 19 -6.65 10.16 21.20
N PHE A 20 -6.99 10.58 19.99
CA PHE A 20 -6.54 11.83 19.39
C PHE A 20 -7.72 12.79 19.29
N SER A 21 -7.58 14.02 19.76
CA SER A 21 -8.67 15.03 19.75
C SER A 21 -10.00 14.55 20.37
N ASN A 22 -9.94 13.68 21.39
CA ASN A 22 -11.06 13.00 22.05
C ASN A 22 -11.82 11.98 21.18
N GLU A 23 -11.26 11.58 20.04
CA GLU A 23 -11.78 10.50 19.21
C GLU A 23 -10.88 9.25 19.37
N ASN A 24 -11.50 8.08 19.37
CA ASN A 24 -10.77 6.82 19.35
C ASN A 24 -10.19 6.60 17.96
N PHE A 25 -9.04 5.95 17.91
CA PHE A 25 -8.47 5.49 16.64
C PHE A 25 -9.41 4.45 16.03
N ASP A 26 -9.75 4.64 14.75
CA ASP A 26 -10.50 3.66 13.98
C ASP A 26 -9.58 2.50 13.61
N ILE A 27 -9.96 1.30 14.01
CA ILE A 27 -9.13 0.09 13.94
C ILE A 27 -9.41 -0.79 12.72
N ASP A 28 -10.38 -0.42 11.88
CA ASP A 28 -10.75 -1.21 10.72
C ASP A 28 -9.71 -1.09 9.60
N HIS A 29 -9.40 -2.20 8.93
CA HIS A 29 -8.44 -2.23 7.82
C HIS A 29 -8.65 -3.46 6.93
N GLU A 30 -7.97 -3.50 5.77
CA GLU A 30 -7.92 -4.67 4.90
C GLU A 30 -6.50 -5.25 4.74
N GLY A 31 -5.56 -4.88 5.62
CA GLY A 31 -4.19 -5.41 5.62
C GLY A 31 -4.14 -6.91 5.89
N ARG A 32 -3.45 -7.67 5.03
CA ARG A 32 -3.33 -9.13 5.10
C ARG A 32 -1.87 -9.54 5.21
N THR A 33 -1.46 -9.95 6.41
CA THR A 33 -0.09 -10.33 6.70
C THR A 33 0.38 -11.50 5.83
N GLY A 34 1.49 -11.32 5.12
CA GLY A 34 2.13 -12.36 4.32
C GLY A 34 1.45 -12.67 2.98
N TRP A 35 0.35 -11.98 2.63
CA TRP A 35 -0.39 -12.27 1.40
C TRP A 35 0.32 -11.71 0.16
N THR A 36 0.28 -12.49 -0.90
CA THR A 36 0.77 -12.14 -2.24
C THR A 36 -0.25 -11.30 -2.99
N SER A 37 0.18 -10.64 -4.06
CA SER A 37 -0.72 -9.89 -4.94
C SER A 37 -1.86 -10.74 -5.50
N GLY A 38 -1.59 -12.03 -5.77
CA GLY A 38 -2.61 -12.97 -6.26
C GLY A 38 -3.66 -13.31 -5.20
N GLU A 39 -3.27 -13.48 -3.95
CA GLU A 39 -4.20 -13.72 -2.84
C GLU A 39 -5.08 -12.51 -2.57
N ILE A 40 -4.49 -11.30 -2.57
CA ILE A 40 -5.23 -10.03 -2.47
C ILE A 40 -6.23 -9.90 -3.62
N LEU A 41 -5.79 -10.10 -4.86
CA LEU A 41 -6.66 -10.04 -6.04
C LEU A 41 -7.86 -10.98 -5.93
N ASN A 42 -7.64 -12.20 -5.45
CA ASN A 42 -8.69 -13.20 -5.31
C ASN A 42 -9.74 -12.85 -4.24
N GLY A 43 -9.34 -12.15 -3.16
CA GLY A 43 -10.25 -11.78 -2.07
C GLY A 43 -10.94 -10.43 -2.26
N LEU A 44 -10.35 -9.53 -3.06
CA LEU A 44 -10.72 -8.11 -3.12
C LEU A 44 -12.21 -7.87 -3.42
N GLY A 45 -12.77 -8.59 -4.40
CA GLY A 45 -14.18 -8.44 -4.77
C GLY A 45 -15.15 -8.77 -3.64
N ASP A 46 -14.86 -9.81 -2.87
CA ASP A 46 -15.69 -10.22 -1.73
C ASP A 46 -15.57 -9.22 -0.57
N TRP A 47 -14.40 -8.64 -0.33
CA TRP A 47 -14.20 -7.63 0.70
C TRP A 47 -14.92 -6.33 0.36
N LEU A 48 -14.80 -5.83 -0.86
CA LEU A 48 -15.54 -4.66 -1.34
C LEU A 48 -17.06 -4.84 -1.26
N ASN A 49 -17.56 -6.07 -1.48
CA ASN A 49 -18.98 -6.38 -1.29
C ASN A 49 -19.42 -6.32 0.19
N GLN A 50 -18.53 -6.56 1.13
CA GLN A 50 -18.82 -6.55 2.56
C GLN A 50 -18.68 -5.16 3.17
N THR A 51 -17.66 -4.40 2.78
CA THR A 51 -17.29 -3.11 3.40
C THR A 51 -17.77 -1.89 2.62
N GLY A 52 -18.14 -2.09 1.36
CA GLY A 52 -18.47 -0.97 0.45
C GLY A 52 -17.25 -0.42 -0.27
N SER A 53 -17.48 0.68 -0.98
CA SER A 53 -16.47 1.35 -1.81
C SER A 53 -15.62 2.31 -1.00
N ALA A 54 -14.31 2.26 -1.16
CA ALA A 54 -13.40 3.25 -0.59
C ALA A 54 -13.29 4.50 -1.50
N ASP A 55 -13.16 5.69 -0.90
CA ASP A 55 -12.84 6.92 -1.62
C ASP A 55 -11.34 7.05 -1.84
N ILE A 56 -10.54 6.57 -0.88
CA ILE A 56 -9.07 6.54 -0.93
C ILE A 56 -8.59 5.14 -0.57
N VAL A 57 -7.66 4.60 -1.34
CA VAL A 57 -7.00 3.32 -1.07
C VAL A 57 -5.51 3.54 -0.90
N LEU A 58 -4.96 3.10 0.23
CA LEU A 58 -3.51 3.00 0.44
C LEU A 58 -3.08 1.58 0.05
N LEU A 59 -2.53 1.41 -1.16
CA LEU A 59 -2.06 0.12 -1.65
C LEU A 59 -0.61 -0.08 -1.25
N SER A 60 -0.42 -0.64 -0.06
CA SER A 60 0.89 -0.82 0.55
C SER A 60 1.57 -2.11 0.08
N SER A 61 2.88 -2.07 0.01
CA SER A 61 3.77 -3.21 -0.31
C SER A 61 3.32 -4.06 -1.52
N PRO A 62 2.90 -3.45 -2.66
CA PRO A 62 2.40 -4.18 -3.81
C PRO A 62 3.50 -5.09 -4.39
N GLY A 63 3.28 -6.42 -4.36
CA GLY A 63 4.22 -7.42 -4.86
C GLY A 63 5.42 -7.73 -3.94
N GLY A 64 5.50 -7.15 -2.75
CA GLY A 64 6.56 -7.45 -1.79
C GLY A 64 6.60 -8.92 -1.39
N ASN A 65 5.46 -9.49 -1.01
CA ASN A 65 5.36 -10.92 -0.68
C ASN A 65 5.53 -11.84 -1.89
N ASP A 66 5.18 -11.38 -3.10
CA ASP A 66 5.48 -12.12 -4.33
C ASP A 66 7.00 -12.30 -4.50
N ALA A 67 7.77 -11.23 -4.25
CA ALA A 67 9.22 -11.26 -4.29
C ALA A 67 9.81 -12.20 -3.22
N LEU A 68 9.35 -12.10 -1.97
CA LEU A 68 9.82 -12.93 -0.84
C LEU A 68 9.49 -14.42 -1.06
N GLN A 69 8.36 -14.73 -1.69
CA GLN A 69 7.95 -16.09 -2.03
C GLN A 69 8.47 -16.57 -3.39
N ASN A 70 9.34 -15.76 -4.05
CA ASN A 70 9.94 -16.09 -5.33
C ASN A 70 8.92 -16.41 -6.44
N LEU A 71 7.81 -15.67 -6.45
CA LEU A 71 6.80 -15.81 -7.50
C LEU A 71 7.21 -15.09 -8.79
N PRO A 72 6.59 -15.41 -9.94
CA PRO A 72 6.93 -14.77 -11.21
C PRO A 72 6.64 -13.26 -11.20
N TYR A 73 7.64 -12.44 -11.52
CA TYR A 73 7.53 -10.98 -11.58
C TYR A 73 6.34 -10.49 -12.42
N ASN A 74 6.21 -11.03 -13.64
CA ASN A 74 5.14 -10.61 -14.57
C ASN A 74 3.74 -10.91 -14.01
N GLN A 75 3.61 -11.95 -13.19
CA GLN A 75 2.34 -12.28 -12.54
C GLN A 75 2.01 -11.24 -11.46
N ALA A 76 2.99 -10.84 -10.65
CA ALA A 76 2.80 -9.78 -9.65
C ALA A 76 2.35 -8.46 -10.31
N ILE A 77 3.00 -8.05 -11.40
CA ILE A 77 2.61 -6.84 -12.16
C ILE A 77 1.19 -6.97 -12.73
N SER A 78 0.84 -8.13 -13.30
CA SER A 78 -0.52 -8.37 -13.81
C SER A 78 -1.56 -8.27 -12.70
N ASN A 79 -1.28 -8.86 -11.54
CA ASN A 79 -2.17 -8.83 -10.38
C ASN A 79 -2.34 -7.41 -9.82
N ILE A 80 -1.26 -6.62 -9.71
CA ILE A 80 -1.30 -5.23 -9.26
C ILE A 80 -2.21 -4.39 -10.18
N ASN A 81 -2.05 -4.50 -11.49
CA ASN A 81 -2.92 -3.81 -12.43
C ASN A 81 -4.39 -4.25 -12.28
N ALA A 82 -4.65 -5.55 -12.17
CA ALA A 82 -6.01 -6.06 -11.98
C ALA A 82 -6.65 -5.61 -10.65
N ILE A 83 -5.86 -5.47 -9.57
CA ILE A 83 -6.33 -4.90 -8.30
C ILE A 83 -6.79 -3.45 -8.51
N ILE A 84 -6.00 -2.63 -9.20
CA ILE A 84 -6.35 -1.24 -9.51
C ILE A 84 -7.61 -1.19 -10.37
N ASP A 85 -7.71 -2.02 -11.41
CA ASP A 85 -8.88 -2.11 -12.29
C ASP A 85 -10.16 -2.43 -11.51
N ILE A 86 -10.10 -3.37 -10.55
CA ILE A 86 -11.26 -3.73 -9.69
C ILE A 86 -11.64 -2.56 -8.79
N LEU A 87 -10.69 -1.87 -8.18
CA LEU A 87 -10.94 -0.72 -7.32
C LEU A 87 -11.62 0.40 -8.10
N GLN A 88 -11.13 0.71 -9.29
CA GLN A 88 -11.71 1.74 -10.19
C GLN A 88 -13.08 1.33 -10.73
N ALA A 89 -13.29 0.05 -11.01
CA ALA A 89 -14.61 -0.46 -11.41
C ALA A 89 -15.64 -0.40 -10.27
N ASN A 90 -15.19 -0.59 -9.01
CA ASN A 90 -16.03 -0.50 -7.82
C ASN A 90 -16.37 0.98 -7.48
N ASN A 91 -15.38 1.88 -7.51
CA ASN A 91 -15.57 3.32 -7.36
C ASN A 91 -14.80 4.07 -8.47
N PRO A 92 -15.48 4.57 -9.51
CA PRO A 92 -14.82 5.28 -10.62
C PRO A 92 -14.11 6.58 -10.23
N THR A 93 -14.29 7.07 -9.01
CA THR A 93 -13.65 8.29 -8.51
C THR A 93 -12.59 8.02 -7.43
N VAL A 94 -12.30 6.74 -7.15
CA VAL A 94 -11.32 6.34 -6.13
C VAL A 94 -9.96 6.98 -6.37
N LYS A 95 -9.32 7.42 -5.30
CA LYS A 95 -7.92 7.83 -5.31
C LYS A 95 -7.07 6.68 -4.77
N ILE A 96 -6.12 6.20 -5.54
CA ILE A 96 -5.25 5.08 -5.13
C ILE A 96 -3.85 5.62 -4.90
N ILE A 97 -3.31 5.43 -3.71
CA ILE A 97 -1.94 5.78 -3.37
C ILE A 97 -1.15 4.47 -3.30
N ILE A 98 -0.33 4.24 -4.32
CA ILE A 98 0.47 3.01 -4.44
C ILE A 98 1.91 3.24 -3.98
N GLU A 99 2.45 2.34 -3.17
CA GLU A 99 3.83 2.41 -2.70
C GLU A 99 4.85 2.06 -3.79
N GLN A 100 5.84 2.94 -3.95
CA GLN A 100 7.15 2.57 -4.48
C GLN A 100 7.95 1.97 -3.32
N LEU A 101 7.97 0.66 -3.21
CA LEU A 101 8.31 -0.10 -2.01
C LEU A 101 9.65 0.28 -1.37
N ALA A 102 9.66 0.32 -0.04
CA ALA A 102 10.89 0.26 0.74
C ALA A 102 11.65 -1.05 0.46
N PRO A 103 12.98 -1.03 0.44
CA PRO A 103 13.77 -2.26 0.33
C PRO A 103 13.70 -3.08 1.62
N GLY A 104 13.97 -4.38 1.53
CA GLY A 104 14.28 -5.20 2.71
C GLY A 104 15.68 -4.86 3.25
N ARG A 105 15.99 -5.42 4.44
CA ARG A 105 17.29 -5.23 5.06
C ARG A 105 18.42 -5.73 4.15
N SER A 106 19.51 -4.97 4.09
CA SER A 106 20.56 -5.16 3.09
C SER A 106 21.20 -6.55 3.10
N ASP A 107 21.25 -7.22 4.27
CA ASP A 107 21.86 -8.54 4.43
C ASP A 107 21.01 -9.70 3.86
N ILE A 108 19.70 -9.51 3.70
CA ILE A 108 18.82 -10.52 3.07
C ILE A 108 18.61 -10.29 1.57
N MET A 109 18.98 -9.12 1.06
CA MET A 109 18.77 -8.73 -0.33
C MET A 109 19.71 -9.49 -1.28
N THR A 110 19.38 -10.76 -1.55
CA THR A 110 20.06 -11.57 -2.57
C THR A 110 19.98 -10.86 -3.93
N PRO A 111 20.87 -11.18 -4.89
CA PRO A 111 20.81 -10.59 -6.24
C PRO A 111 19.45 -10.77 -6.93
N GLN A 112 18.79 -11.91 -6.70
CA GLN A 112 17.47 -12.20 -7.26
C GLN A 112 16.39 -11.34 -6.63
N LEU A 113 16.37 -11.25 -5.29
CA LEU A 113 15.41 -10.42 -4.55
C LEU A 113 15.61 -8.94 -4.89
N SER A 114 16.86 -8.48 -4.90
CA SER A 114 17.21 -7.11 -5.33
C SER A 114 16.76 -6.81 -6.74
N SER A 115 16.91 -7.76 -7.67
CA SER A 115 16.44 -7.58 -9.06
C SER A 115 14.93 -7.39 -9.13
N PHE A 116 14.16 -8.19 -8.38
CA PHE A 116 12.71 -8.08 -8.34
C PHE A 116 12.26 -6.73 -7.74
N PHE A 117 12.80 -6.36 -6.57
CA PHE A 117 12.46 -5.09 -5.92
C PHE A 117 12.84 -3.88 -6.79
N ASN A 118 14.05 -3.85 -7.34
CA ASN A 118 14.50 -2.76 -8.21
C ASN A 118 13.60 -2.60 -9.44
N GLN A 119 13.20 -3.70 -10.06
CA GLN A 119 12.31 -3.66 -11.21
C GLN A 119 10.93 -3.15 -10.83
N LEU A 120 10.38 -3.64 -9.71
CA LEU A 120 9.08 -3.20 -9.21
C LEU A 120 9.08 -1.71 -8.86
N GLN A 121 10.12 -1.23 -8.18
CA GLN A 121 10.30 0.19 -7.85
C GLN A 121 10.39 1.07 -9.10
N GLN A 122 10.98 0.57 -10.19
CA GLN A 122 11.05 1.28 -11.47
C GLN A 122 9.71 1.27 -12.22
N ASP A 123 8.92 0.20 -12.13
CA ASP A 123 7.69 0.03 -12.89
C ASP A 123 6.47 0.69 -12.22
N ILE A 124 6.44 0.81 -10.88
CA ILE A 124 5.32 1.41 -10.14
C ILE A 124 4.92 2.81 -10.65
N PRO A 125 5.85 3.76 -10.90
CA PRO A 125 5.48 5.05 -11.47
C PRO A 125 4.81 4.96 -12.85
N GLY A 126 5.25 4.01 -13.67
CA GLY A 126 4.63 3.72 -14.96
C GLY A 126 3.22 3.13 -14.83
N ILE A 127 3.03 2.21 -13.90
CA ILE A 127 1.71 1.65 -13.57
C ILE A 127 0.76 2.77 -13.13
N ALA A 128 1.18 3.59 -12.17
CA ALA A 128 0.38 4.69 -11.66
C ALA A 128 -0.04 5.66 -12.78
N SER A 129 0.91 6.03 -13.64
CA SER A 129 0.64 6.92 -14.79
C SER A 129 -0.34 6.31 -15.80
N ASN A 130 -0.20 5.01 -16.09
CA ASN A 130 -1.05 4.32 -17.07
C ASN A 130 -2.47 4.06 -16.54
N GLN A 131 -2.62 3.89 -15.24
CA GLN A 131 -3.90 3.62 -14.56
C GLN A 131 -4.65 4.89 -14.14
N THR A 132 -4.00 6.05 -14.18
CA THR A 132 -4.65 7.33 -13.90
C THR A 132 -5.53 7.76 -15.08
N ASP A 133 -6.78 8.11 -14.78
CA ASP A 133 -7.70 8.71 -15.74
C ASP A 133 -8.27 10.07 -15.25
N SER A 134 -9.28 10.59 -15.93
CA SER A 134 -9.88 11.88 -15.60
C SER A 134 -10.72 11.88 -14.30
N LEU A 135 -11.11 10.73 -13.79
CA LEU A 135 -11.95 10.56 -12.60
C LEU A 135 -11.18 9.98 -11.44
N SER A 136 -10.39 8.94 -11.71
CA SER A 136 -9.59 8.19 -10.72
C SER A 136 -8.11 8.49 -10.92
N GLN A 137 -7.46 8.91 -9.85
CA GLN A 137 -6.02 9.16 -9.84
C GLN A 137 -5.30 8.03 -9.10
N VAL A 138 -4.21 7.53 -9.70
CA VAL A 138 -3.26 6.63 -9.04
C VAL A 138 -1.99 7.43 -8.80
N LEU A 139 -1.69 7.66 -7.53
CA LEU A 139 -0.54 8.45 -7.08
C LEU A 139 0.52 7.53 -6.49
N VAL A 140 1.77 7.89 -6.67
CA VAL A 140 2.90 7.14 -6.08
C VAL A 140 3.31 7.77 -4.77
N VAL A 141 3.49 6.94 -3.74
CA VAL A 141 4.18 7.34 -2.52
C VAL A 141 5.57 6.70 -2.50
N ASP A 142 6.61 7.54 -2.36
CA ASP A 142 8.00 7.11 -2.38
C ASP A 142 8.43 6.60 -0.99
N MET A 143 8.50 5.27 -0.83
CA MET A 143 9.04 4.63 0.37
C MET A 143 10.51 4.23 0.21
N LEU A 144 11.11 4.49 -0.97
CA LEU A 144 12.48 4.10 -1.28
C LEU A 144 13.51 5.18 -0.88
N SER A 145 13.22 6.44 -1.23
CA SER A 145 14.17 7.53 -1.03
C SER A 145 14.35 7.84 0.45
N GLY A 146 15.57 7.69 0.95
CA GLY A 146 15.91 7.93 2.35
C GLY A 146 15.63 6.75 3.29
N PHE A 147 15.11 5.63 2.79
CA PHE A 147 14.93 4.42 3.58
C PHE A 147 16.25 3.68 3.80
N GLY A 148 16.44 3.10 4.98
CA GLY A 148 17.64 2.33 5.32
C GLY A 148 17.39 1.28 6.40
N ASP A 149 18.35 0.38 6.59
CA ASP A 149 18.26 -0.76 7.52
C ASP A 149 17.91 -0.36 8.96
N ASN A 150 18.28 0.86 9.37
CA ASN A 150 17.96 1.39 10.71
C ASN A 150 16.46 1.66 10.94
N LEU A 151 15.65 1.60 9.89
CA LEU A 151 14.20 1.76 9.94
C LEU A 151 13.46 0.41 10.04
N LEU A 152 14.19 -0.71 10.07
CA LEU A 152 13.64 -2.05 10.14
C LEU A 152 13.79 -2.66 11.54
N ALA A 153 12.76 -3.38 11.99
CA ALA A 153 12.77 -4.18 13.21
C ALA A 153 13.37 -5.56 12.95
N ASP A 154 13.16 -6.10 11.78
CA ASP A 154 13.68 -7.38 11.30
C ASP A 154 14.09 -7.29 9.82
N GLU A 155 13.86 -8.32 9.06
CA GLU A 155 14.27 -8.42 7.65
C GLU A 155 13.46 -7.49 6.71
N VAL A 156 12.19 -7.24 7.04
CA VAL A 156 11.25 -6.48 6.17
C VAL A 156 10.24 -5.63 6.94
N HIS A 157 10.07 -5.85 8.25
CA HIS A 157 9.08 -5.10 9.03
C HIS A 157 9.70 -3.84 9.64
N TYR A 158 8.92 -2.77 9.68
CA TYR A 158 9.34 -1.49 10.21
C TYR A 158 9.47 -1.52 11.73
N ASN A 159 10.46 -0.81 12.26
CA ASN A 159 10.49 -0.41 13.66
C ASN A 159 9.74 0.92 13.85
N GLU A 160 9.73 1.48 15.06
CA GLU A 160 9.04 2.73 15.36
C GLU A 160 9.47 3.89 14.43
N LEU A 161 10.79 4.04 14.19
CA LEU A 161 11.31 5.06 13.29
C LEU A 161 10.90 4.82 11.83
N GLY A 162 10.83 3.55 11.42
CA GLY A 162 10.33 3.16 10.10
C GLY A 162 8.85 3.44 9.95
N ALA A 163 8.04 3.16 10.98
CA ALA A 163 6.61 3.49 10.98
C ALA A 163 6.39 5.01 10.87
N ASP A 164 7.16 5.82 11.61
CA ASP A 164 7.11 7.28 11.50
C ASP A 164 7.50 7.76 10.10
N PHE A 165 8.53 7.16 9.50
CA PHE A 165 8.95 7.47 8.14
C PHE A 165 7.82 7.18 7.14
N ILE A 166 7.23 5.98 7.17
CA ILE A 166 6.13 5.56 6.30
C ILE A 166 4.92 6.49 6.46
N ALA A 167 4.53 6.79 7.70
CA ALA A 167 3.43 7.69 8.00
C ALA A 167 3.66 9.10 7.41
N ALA A 168 4.89 9.65 7.52
CA ALA A 168 5.22 10.95 6.96
C ALA A 168 5.15 10.98 5.42
N GLN A 169 5.57 9.89 4.76
CA GLN A 169 5.47 9.77 3.30
C GLN A 169 4.02 9.73 2.84
N TYR A 170 3.18 8.88 3.46
CA TYR A 170 1.75 8.85 3.17
C TYR A 170 1.06 10.19 3.44
N TYR A 171 1.36 10.83 4.58
CA TYR A 171 0.79 12.13 4.92
C TYR A 171 1.07 13.18 3.84
N THR A 172 2.29 13.20 3.29
CA THR A 172 2.67 14.12 2.23
C THR A 172 1.82 13.95 0.97
N VAL A 173 1.52 12.71 0.57
CA VAL A 173 0.68 12.44 -0.61
C VAL A 173 -0.80 12.65 -0.30
N LEU A 174 -1.28 12.19 0.87
CA LEU A 174 -2.68 12.35 1.29
C LEU A 174 -3.10 13.83 1.31
N THR A 175 -2.27 14.74 1.81
CA THR A 175 -2.59 16.17 1.82
C THR A 175 -2.84 16.72 0.42
N THR A 176 -2.15 16.21 -0.60
CA THR A 176 -2.39 16.64 -1.99
C THR A 176 -3.74 16.17 -2.55
N VAL A 177 -4.27 15.08 -2.00
CA VAL A 177 -5.59 14.53 -2.40
C VAL A 177 -6.72 15.23 -1.65
N LEU A 178 -6.51 15.51 -0.37
CA LEU A 178 -7.54 16.03 0.53
C LEU A 178 -7.72 17.54 0.44
N ASP A 179 -6.75 18.28 -0.12
CA ASP A 179 -6.82 19.73 -0.30
C ASP A 179 -7.41 20.13 -1.68
N GLN A 180 -7.88 19.16 -2.49
CA GLN A 180 -8.56 19.38 -3.77
C GLN A 180 -10.07 19.51 -3.55
#